data_61fe1c28c716f6846f015c60a01412a4
#
_entry.id   61fe1c28c716f6846f015c60a01412a4
#
_cell.length_a   1.000
_cell.length_b   1.000
_cell.length_c   1.000
_cell.angle_alpha   90.00
_cell.angle_beta   90.00
_cell.angle_gamma   90.00
#
_symmetry.space_group_name_H-M   'P 1'
#
loop_
_entity.id
_entity.type
_entity.pdbx_description
1 polymer ?
#
loop_
_entity_poly.entity_id
_entity_poly.type
_entity_poly.pdbx_seq_one_letter_code
_entity_poly.pdbx_strand_id
1 'polypeptide(L)'
;MKTAHWHALLLAGAGVMHFKVPQVYDAIVPRSLPGNARTYTLVSGAAELAIAAGLAIPLTRRLAGFAASALYVAVFPANIKMAADYRKEGKPAAKQALAYARLPLQIPLIRGAWRVFRGDANAG
;
A
#
# COMPACT_ATOMS: atom_id res chain seq x y z
N MET A 1 -7.33 -7.23 -18.09
CA MET A 1 -7.83 -6.97 -16.73
C MET A 1 -7.83 -5.48 -16.47
N LYS A 2 -8.88 -4.97 -15.85
CA LYS A 2 -9.00 -3.52 -15.58
C LYS A 2 -8.03 -3.09 -14.49
N THR A 3 -7.64 -1.82 -14.52
CA THR A 3 -6.74 -1.23 -13.51
C THR A 3 -7.26 -1.48 -12.09
N ALA A 4 -8.57 -1.32 -11.86
CA ALA A 4 -9.16 -1.56 -10.56
C ALA A 4 -8.92 -3.00 -10.06
N HIS A 5 -8.97 -3.98 -10.95
CA HIS A 5 -8.74 -5.38 -10.59
C HIS A 5 -7.30 -5.64 -10.20
N TRP A 6 -6.34 -5.01 -10.90
CA TRP A 6 -4.92 -5.12 -10.54
C TRP A 6 -4.67 -4.56 -9.15
N HIS A 7 -5.24 -3.38 -8.87
CA HIS A 7 -5.11 -2.77 -7.55
C HIS A 7 -5.80 -3.61 -6.48
N ALA A 8 -6.95 -4.21 -6.81
CA ALA A 8 -7.64 -5.09 -5.86
C ALA A 8 -6.79 -6.31 -5.49
N LEU A 9 -6.15 -6.94 -6.48
CA LEU A 9 -5.26 -8.08 -6.22
C LEU A 9 -4.03 -7.66 -5.42
N LEU A 10 -3.43 -6.53 -5.77
CA LEU A 10 -2.26 -6.02 -5.06
C LEU A 10 -2.59 -5.74 -3.59
N LEU A 11 -3.68 -5.03 -3.34
CA LEU A 11 -4.08 -4.68 -1.99
C LEU A 11 -4.56 -5.88 -1.19
N ALA A 12 -5.25 -6.83 -1.83
CA ALA A 12 -5.65 -8.05 -1.16
C ALA A 12 -4.43 -8.86 -0.70
N GLY A 13 -3.44 -9.01 -1.57
CA GLY A 13 -2.20 -9.69 -1.23
C GLY A 13 -1.44 -8.99 -0.11
N ALA A 14 -1.27 -7.68 -0.23
CA ALA A 14 -0.58 -6.90 0.79
C ALA A 14 -1.33 -6.93 2.12
N GLY A 15 -2.65 -6.81 2.09
CA GLY A 15 -3.46 -6.86 3.30
C GLY A 15 -3.34 -8.19 4.03
N VAL A 16 -3.37 -9.29 3.29
CA VAL A 16 -3.18 -10.62 3.87
C VAL A 16 -1.81 -10.72 4.52
N MET A 17 -0.77 -10.21 3.87
CA MET A 17 0.59 -10.28 4.40
C MET A 17 0.74 -9.49 5.70
N HIS A 18 -0.01 -8.40 5.87
CA HIS A 18 -0.01 -7.65 7.13
C HIS A 18 -0.41 -8.54 8.32
N PHE A 19 -1.28 -9.52 8.09
CA PHE A 19 -1.71 -10.44 9.12
C PHE A 19 -0.82 -11.68 9.23
N LYS A 20 -0.16 -12.08 8.15
CA LYS A 20 0.71 -13.27 8.15
C LYS A 20 2.09 -12.98 8.71
N VAL A 21 2.67 -11.83 8.35
CA VAL A 21 4.01 -11.43 8.79
C VAL A 21 4.00 -10.00 9.31
N PRO A 22 3.19 -9.72 10.35
CA PRO A 22 3.00 -8.35 10.83
C PRO A 22 4.29 -7.71 11.32
N GLN A 23 5.24 -8.48 11.81
CA GLN A 23 6.50 -7.95 12.32
C GLN A 23 7.31 -7.21 11.23
N VAL A 24 7.17 -7.60 9.97
CA VAL A 24 7.85 -6.92 8.87
C VAL A 24 7.30 -5.51 8.71
N TYR A 25 6.00 -5.37 8.83
CA TYR A 25 5.33 -4.06 8.69
C TYR A 25 5.50 -3.21 9.95
N ASP A 26 5.48 -3.84 11.14
CA ASP A 26 5.72 -3.14 12.40
C ASP A 26 7.04 -2.39 12.35
N ALA A 27 8.06 -2.98 11.75
CA ALA A 27 9.41 -2.41 11.68
C ALA A 27 9.46 -1.11 10.87
N ILE A 28 8.53 -0.89 9.96
CA ILE A 28 8.54 0.30 9.09
C ILE A 28 7.49 1.35 9.49
N VAL A 29 6.76 1.12 10.58
CA VAL A 29 5.88 2.16 11.13
C VAL A 29 6.77 3.24 11.76
N PRO A 30 6.60 4.53 11.38
CA PRO A 30 7.39 5.61 11.98
C PRO A 30 7.20 5.67 13.48
N ARG A 31 8.30 5.72 14.22
CA ARG A 31 8.26 5.73 15.70
C ARG A 31 7.70 7.00 16.29
N SER A 32 7.64 8.07 15.48
CA SER A 32 7.05 9.33 15.89
C SER A 32 5.53 9.27 16.04
N LEU A 33 4.89 8.22 15.49
CA LEU A 33 3.45 8.07 15.60
C LEU A 33 3.06 7.55 16.98
N PRO A 34 1.93 8.04 17.55
CA PRO A 34 1.48 7.58 18.86
C PRO A 34 0.92 6.16 18.78
N GLY A 35 0.98 5.44 19.88
CA GLY A 35 0.43 4.09 19.99
C GLY A 35 1.42 3.00 19.59
N ASN A 36 0.90 1.80 19.38
CA ASN A 36 1.69 0.62 19.05
C ASN A 36 1.83 0.43 17.55
N ALA A 37 3.03 0.06 17.10
CA ALA A 37 3.26 -0.26 15.69
C ALA A 37 2.31 -1.34 15.18
N ARG A 38 2.04 -2.38 16.00
CA ARG A 38 1.15 -3.47 15.64
C ARG A 38 -0.26 -2.97 15.29
N THR A 39 -0.75 -1.96 16.00
CA THR A 39 -2.06 -1.35 15.72
C THR A 39 -2.09 -0.78 14.31
N TYR A 40 -1.06 -0.02 13.92
CA TYR A 40 -0.98 0.54 12.56
C TYR A 40 -0.90 -0.55 11.51
N THR A 41 -0.12 -1.60 11.77
CA THR A 41 0.00 -2.73 10.85
C THR A 41 -1.34 -3.41 10.61
N LEU A 42 -2.06 -3.75 11.68
CA LEU A 42 -3.32 -4.50 11.56
C LEU A 42 -4.42 -3.61 10.97
N VAL A 43 -4.50 -2.35 11.36
CA VAL A 43 -5.49 -1.41 10.81
C VAL A 43 -5.22 -1.18 9.32
N SER A 44 -3.97 -1.01 8.94
CA SER A 44 -3.61 -0.85 7.52
C SER A 44 -3.98 -2.09 6.72
N GLY A 45 -3.71 -3.29 7.25
CA GLY A 45 -4.07 -4.54 6.59
C GLY A 45 -5.57 -4.67 6.40
N ALA A 46 -6.34 -4.36 7.44
CA ALA A 46 -7.80 -4.39 7.35
C ALA A 46 -8.32 -3.38 6.33
N ALA A 47 -7.75 -2.17 6.32
CA ALA A 47 -8.10 -1.14 5.35
C ALA A 47 -7.79 -1.59 3.92
N GLU A 48 -6.63 -2.22 3.70
CA GLU A 48 -6.26 -2.72 2.39
C GLU A 48 -7.23 -3.80 1.89
N LEU A 49 -7.63 -4.72 2.76
CA LEU A 49 -8.59 -5.76 2.38
C LEU A 49 -9.97 -5.16 2.07
N ALA A 50 -10.41 -4.19 2.86
CA ALA A 50 -11.68 -3.51 2.63
C ALA A 50 -11.66 -2.74 1.30
N ILE A 51 -10.57 -2.04 1.01
CA ILE A 51 -10.40 -1.30 -0.24
C ILE A 51 -10.36 -2.27 -1.43
N ALA A 52 -9.66 -3.39 -1.28
CA ALA A 52 -9.59 -4.42 -2.32
C ALA A 52 -11.00 -4.92 -2.67
N ALA A 53 -11.82 -5.21 -1.65
CA ALA A 53 -13.20 -5.62 -1.87
C ALA A 53 -14.00 -4.53 -2.58
N GLY A 54 -13.84 -3.28 -2.14
CA GLY A 54 -14.52 -2.15 -2.76
C GLY A 54 -14.15 -1.95 -4.23
N LEU A 55 -12.88 -2.16 -4.57
CA LEU A 55 -12.42 -2.06 -5.95
C LEU A 55 -13.01 -3.17 -6.84
N ALA A 56 -13.23 -4.36 -6.26
CA ALA A 56 -13.80 -5.48 -6.99
C ALA A 56 -15.29 -5.28 -7.30
N ILE A 57 -16.00 -4.52 -6.46
CA ILE A 57 -17.44 -4.31 -6.60
C ILE A 57 -17.70 -3.03 -7.40
N PRO A 58 -18.37 -3.12 -8.57
CA PRO A 58 -18.55 -1.93 -9.42
C PRO A 58 -19.23 -0.75 -8.73
N LEU A 59 -20.19 -1.01 -7.84
CA LEU A 59 -20.93 0.05 -7.16
C LEU A 59 -20.05 0.91 -6.23
N THR A 60 -19.05 0.30 -5.61
CA THR A 60 -18.17 0.97 -4.64
C THR A 60 -16.79 1.30 -5.23
N ARG A 61 -16.55 0.92 -6.49
CA ARG A 61 -15.21 0.99 -7.10
C ARG A 61 -14.60 2.37 -7.08
N ARG A 62 -15.37 3.40 -7.42
CA ARG A 62 -14.84 4.76 -7.46
C ARG A 62 -14.44 5.26 -6.09
N LEU A 63 -15.30 5.02 -5.09
CA LEU A 63 -14.99 5.39 -3.71
C LEU A 63 -13.75 4.64 -3.21
N ALA A 64 -13.66 3.35 -3.53
CA ALA A 64 -12.50 2.53 -3.17
C ALA A 64 -11.24 3.04 -3.88
N GLY A 65 -11.35 3.54 -5.12
CA GLY A 65 -10.23 4.16 -5.83
C GLY A 65 -9.70 5.39 -5.10
N PHE A 66 -10.58 6.23 -4.58
CA PHE A 66 -10.19 7.37 -3.76
C PHE A 66 -9.46 6.90 -2.49
N ALA A 67 -10.04 5.92 -1.79
CA ALA A 67 -9.45 5.37 -0.58
C ALA A 67 -8.09 4.74 -0.84
N ALA A 68 -7.93 4.04 -1.97
CA ALA A 68 -6.65 3.45 -2.36
C ALA A 68 -5.60 4.53 -2.62
N SER A 69 -5.98 5.61 -3.29
CA SER A 69 -5.07 6.74 -3.53
C SER A 69 -4.57 7.34 -2.21
N ALA A 70 -5.50 7.56 -1.28
CA ALA A 70 -5.17 8.11 0.05
C ALA A 70 -4.26 7.15 0.82
N LEU A 71 -4.52 5.85 0.75
CA LEU A 71 -3.70 4.84 1.41
C LEU A 71 -2.28 4.83 0.86
N TYR A 72 -2.13 4.86 -0.47
CA TYR A 72 -0.81 4.85 -1.10
C TYR A 72 0.00 6.08 -0.68
N VAL A 73 -0.64 7.24 -0.58
CA VAL A 73 0.04 8.45 -0.10
C VAL A 73 0.41 8.29 1.37
N ALA A 74 -0.50 7.75 2.18
CA ALA A 74 -0.29 7.61 3.62
C ALA A 74 0.83 6.62 3.97
N VAL A 75 1.03 5.57 3.16
CA VAL A 75 2.09 4.58 3.43
C VAL A 75 3.43 4.98 2.83
N PHE A 76 3.51 6.06 2.08
CA PHE A 76 4.76 6.50 1.49
C PHE A 76 5.84 6.77 2.53
N PRO A 77 5.56 7.45 3.66
CA PRO A 77 6.56 7.61 4.73
C PRO A 77 7.12 6.29 5.25
N ALA A 78 6.28 5.26 5.36
CA ALA A 78 6.73 3.93 5.79
C ALA A 78 7.70 3.31 4.78
N ASN A 79 7.43 3.48 3.48
CA ASN A 79 8.31 2.99 2.43
C ASN A 79 9.65 3.73 2.44
N ILE A 80 9.64 5.05 2.69
CA ILE A 80 10.87 5.83 2.85
C ILE A 80 11.67 5.31 4.04
N LYS A 81 10.99 5.08 5.17
CA LYS A 81 11.63 4.56 6.37
C LYS A 81 12.27 3.20 6.10
N MET A 82 11.57 2.31 5.39
CA MET A 82 12.10 1.00 5.05
C MET A 82 13.39 1.11 4.24
N ALA A 83 13.42 1.97 3.24
CA ALA A 83 14.61 2.15 2.41
C ALA A 83 15.78 2.70 3.24
N ALA A 84 15.52 3.68 4.10
CA ALA A 84 16.53 4.28 4.97
C ALA A 84 17.07 3.25 5.98
N ASP A 85 16.17 2.47 6.59
CA ASP A 85 16.56 1.45 7.58
C ASP A 85 17.38 0.35 6.93
N TYR A 86 17.00 -0.11 5.75
CA TYR A 86 17.72 -1.16 5.04
C TYR A 86 19.14 -0.70 4.69
N ARG A 87 19.29 0.58 4.33
CA ARG A 87 20.60 1.14 4.07
C ARG A 87 21.46 1.19 5.34
N LYS A 88 20.88 1.67 6.45
CA LYS A 88 21.58 1.76 7.73
C LYS A 88 22.00 0.39 8.27
N GLU A 89 21.13 -0.59 8.11
CA GLU A 89 21.37 -1.94 8.64
C GLU A 89 22.28 -2.77 7.75
N GLY A 90 22.66 -2.22 6.57
CA GLY A 90 23.54 -2.94 5.64
C GLY A 90 22.88 -4.19 5.07
N LYS A 91 21.58 -4.16 4.81
CA LYS A 91 20.90 -5.30 4.20
C LYS A 91 21.52 -5.63 2.84
N PRO A 92 21.35 -6.87 2.36
CA PRO A 92 21.88 -7.25 1.04
C PRO A 92 21.45 -6.28 -0.06
N ALA A 93 22.31 -6.06 -1.04
CA ALA A 93 22.08 -5.08 -2.11
C ALA A 93 20.74 -5.30 -2.80
N ALA A 94 20.33 -6.56 -2.99
CA ALA A 94 19.03 -6.86 -3.62
C ALA A 94 17.86 -6.32 -2.80
N LYS A 95 17.92 -6.42 -1.46
CA LYS A 95 16.86 -5.89 -0.59
C LYS A 95 16.85 -4.36 -0.59
N GLN A 96 18.01 -3.73 -0.58
CA GLN A 96 18.10 -2.27 -0.66
C GLN A 96 17.55 -1.78 -2.00
N ALA A 97 17.93 -2.43 -3.10
CA ALA A 97 17.46 -2.07 -4.44
C ALA A 97 15.93 -2.18 -4.52
N LEU A 98 15.35 -3.24 -3.95
CA LEU A 98 13.90 -3.41 -3.94
C LEU A 98 13.22 -2.30 -3.13
N ALA A 99 13.76 -1.94 -1.97
CA ALA A 99 13.21 -0.89 -1.14
C ALA A 99 13.24 0.46 -1.85
N TYR A 100 14.33 0.80 -2.52
CA TYR A 100 14.42 2.04 -3.29
C TYR A 100 13.51 2.02 -4.52
N ALA A 101 13.41 0.87 -5.21
CA ALA A 101 12.56 0.75 -6.39
C ALA A 101 11.08 0.95 -6.05
N ARG A 102 10.65 0.60 -4.84
CA ARG A 102 9.26 0.79 -4.41
C ARG A 102 8.85 2.25 -4.33
N LEU A 103 9.79 3.16 -4.12
CA LEU A 103 9.48 4.58 -3.98
C LEU A 103 8.92 5.17 -5.27
N PRO A 104 9.61 5.06 -6.43
CA PRO A 104 9.04 5.58 -7.67
C PRO A 104 7.80 4.80 -8.13
N LEU A 105 7.66 3.52 -7.77
CA LEU A 105 6.47 2.73 -8.11
C LEU A 105 5.21 3.27 -7.44
N GLN A 106 5.35 4.02 -6.36
CA GLN A 106 4.23 4.65 -5.66
C GLN A 106 3.47 5.61 -6.59
N ILE A 107 4.19 6.30 -7.48
CA ILE A 107 3.59 7.29 -8.37
C ILE A 107 2.57 6.65 -9.32
N PRO A 108 2.92 5.61 -10.11
CA PRO A 108 1.92 4.97 -10.96
C PRO A 108 0.77 4.31 -10.18
N LEU A 109 1.04 3.81 -8.96
CA LEU A 109 -0.02 3.26 -8.13
C LEU A 109 -1.03 4.34 -7.72
N ILE A 110 -0.55 5.49 -7.27
CA ILE A 110 -1.41 6.61 -6.90
C ILE A 110 -2.20 7.09 -8.11
N ARG A 111 -1.54 7.25 -9.24
CA ARG A 111 -2.20 7.71 -10.47
C ARG A 111 -3.27 6.72 -10.94
N GLY A 112 -2.97 5.43 -10.91
CA GLY A 112 -3.91 4.39 -11.30
C GLY A 112 -5.16 4.39 -10.41
N ALA A 113 -4.96 4.45 -9.10
CA ALA A 113 -6.07 4.50 -8.15
C ALA A 113 -6.90 5.77 -8.32
N TRP A 114 -6.26 6.90 -8.57
CA TRP A 114 -6.94 8.17 -8.81
C TRP A 114 -7.80 8.11 -10.07
N ARG A 115 -7.30 7.46 -11.13
CA ARG A 115 -8.07 7.26 -12.37
C ARG A 115 -9.30 6.40 -12.12
N VAL A 116 -9.20 5.39 -11.26
CA VAL A 116 -10.36 4.59 -10.87
C VAL A 116 -11.40 5.48 -10.17
N PHE A 117 -10.96 6.35 -9.27
CA PHE A 117 -11.84 7.30 -8.60
C PHE A 117 -12.54 8.22 -9.62
N ARG A 118 -11.81 8.71 -10.61
CA ARG A 118 -12.37 9.60 -11.64
C ARG A 118 -13.33 8.86 -12.58
N GLY A 119 -13.32 7.54 -12.55
CA GLY A 119 -14.18 6.75 -13.42
C GLY A 119 -13.72 6.71 -14.87
N ASP A 120 -12.39 6.81 -15.10
CA ASP A 120 -11.85 6.70 -16.45
C ASP A 120 -12.17 5.35 -17.07
N ALA A 121 -12.52 5.32 -18.36
CA ALA A 121 -12.97 4.11 -19.03
C ALA A 121 -11.94 2.98 -18.95
N ASN A 122 -10.65 3.32 -19.03
CA ASN A 122 -9.57 2.33 -18.98
C ASN A 122 -9.24 1.89 -17.56
N ALA A 123 -9.74 2.58 -16.56
CA ALA A 123 -9.45 2.29 -15.15
C ALA A 123 -10.54 1.47 -14.48
N GLY A 124 -11.72 1.58 -14.98
CA GLY A 124 -12.86 0.94 -14.37
C GLY A 124 -13.54 -0.06 -15.19
#